data_d62a14cbfa930ae9d43ac475d4663f13
#
_entry.id   d62a14cbfa930ae9d43ac475d4663f13
#
_cell.length_a   1.000
_cell.length_b   1.000
_cell.length_c   1.000
_cell.angle_alpha   90.00
_cell.angle_beta   90.00
_cell.angle_gamma   90.00
#
_symmetry.space_group_name_H-M   'P 1'
#
loop_
_entity.id
_entity.type
_entity.pdbx_description
1 polymer ?
#
loop_
_entity_poly.entity_id
_entity_poly.type
_entity_poly.pdbx_seq_one_letter_code
_entity_poly.pdbx_strand_id
1 'polypeptide(L)'
;MREHSMLRKWQAECVAQALKKYESGTNHFFCQATPGAGKSIMSATLAKTLLDKGMIDLILCFSPSVSVADGMRATFSTTINCPFNGCLGSIGQSLTYQSIQYLGDHFWRTIEKYRLLVVFDEIHHCSGDEPDRANIWGRQILARIQGVATYTLALSGTPWRSDKFPIVLAEYSDPEGKLVCDYQYGLAQAITDNVCRKPKLVLVDNEHLTISEGSGRKSFASILELLKQSKTSYQDVIHNVQAMEYIL
;
A
#
# COMPACT_ATOMS: atom_id res chain seq x y z
N MET A 1 26.34 8.86 -17.41
CA MET A 1 25.09 8.34 -17.99
C MET A 1 24.63 7.20 -17.11
N ARG A 2 23.60 7.40 -16.25
CA ARG A 2 22.99 6.29 -15.50
C ARG A 2 22.07 5.58 -16.47
N GLU A 3 22.32 4.27 -16.67
CA GLU A 3 21.43 3.40 -17.43
C GLU A 3 19.99 3.62 -16.96
N HIS A 4 19.10 3.90 -17.91
CA HIS A 4 17.66 3.82 -17.65
C HIS A 4 17.42 2.39 -17.20
N SER A 5 17.13 2.20 -15.90
CA SER A 5 16.75 0.91 -15.35
C SER A 5 15.56 0.40 -16.20
N MET A 6 15.83 -0.62 -17.01
CA MET A 6 14.76 -1.25 -17.79
C MET A 6 13.70 -1.74 -16.81
N LEU A 7 12.44 -1.40 -17.08
CA LEU A 7 11.30 -1.90 -16.32
C LEU A 7 11.33 -3.43 -16.32
N ARG A 8 11.00 -4.02 -15.20
CA ARG A 8 10.70 -5.45 -15.15
C ARG A 8 9.48 -5.74 -16.03
N LYS A 9 9.38 -6.93 -16.57
CA LYS A 9 8.29 -7.33 -17.47
C LYS A 9 6.91 -6.99 -16.90
N TRP A 10 6.64 -7.39 -15.65
CA TRP A 10 5.37 -7.12 -14.98
C TRP A 10 5.07 -5.63 -14.83
N GLN A 11 6.10 -4.79 -14.60
CA GLN A 11 5.92 -3.33 -14.49
C GLN A 11 5.49 -2.73 -15.82
N ALA A 12 6.13 -3.14 -16.92
CA ALA A 12 5.78 -2.68 -18.25
C ALA A 12 4.37 -3.10 -18.66
N GLU A 13 3.99 -4.35 -18.37
CA GLU A 13 2.64 -4.88 -18.60
C GLU A 13 1.59 -4.13 -17.79
N CYS A 14 1.85 -3.88 -16.50
CA CYS A 14 0.95 -3.15 -15.61
C CYS A 14 0.74 -1.70 -16.08
N VAL A 15 1.83 -1.00 -16.47
CA VAL A 15 1.74 0.36 -17.04
C VAL A 15 0.89 0.37 -18.31
N ALA A 16 1.13 -0.56 -19.23
CA ALA A 16 0.36 -0.64 -20.48
C ALA A 16 -1.14 -0.91 -20.22
N GLN A 17 -1.45 -1.80 -19.26
CA GLN A 17 -2.83 -2.11 -18.90
C GLN A 17 -3.53 -0.93 -18.21
N ALA A 18 -2.85 -0.22 -17.33
CA ALA A 18 -3.37 0.97 -16.67
C ALA A 18 -3.67 2.09 -17.69
N LEU A 19 -2.74 2.35 -18.62
CA LEU A 19 -2.94 3.31 -19.70
C LEU A 19 -4.17 2.97 -20.54
N LYS A 20 -4.27 1.71 -20.99
CA LYS A 20 -5.42 1.25 -21.79
C LYS A 20 -6.74 1.44 -21.04
N LYS A 21 -6.76 1.16 -19.72
CA LYS A 21 -7.95 1.34 -18.90
C LYS A 21 -8.34 2.82 -18.77
N TYR A 22 -7.38 3.72 -18.54
CA TYR A 22 -7.63 5.16 -18.48
C TYR A 22 -8.06 5.74 -19.83
N GLU A 23 -7.45 5.32 -20.92
CA GLU A 23 -7.84 5.72 -22.28
C GLU A 23 -9.25 5.24 -22.66
N SER A 24 -9.76 4.17 -22.04
CA SER A 24 -11.15 3.71 -22.22
C SER A 24 -12.20 4.49 -21.41
N GLY A 25 -11.79 5.53 -20.68
CA GLY A 25 -12.69 6.40 -19.91
C GLY A 25 -12.87 5.98 -18.45
N THR A 26 -12.17 4.94 -17.98
CA THR A 26 -12.18 4.58 -16.55
C THR A 26 -11.14 5.42 -15.82
N ASN A 27 -11.45 5.85 -14.61
CA ASN A 27 -10.59 6.75 -13.83
C ASN A 27 -9.86 6.08 -12.67
N HIS A 28 -10.06 4.79 -12.44
CA HIS A 28 -9.47 4.05 -11.34
C HIS A 28 -8.75 2.79 -11.81
N PHE A 29 -7.58 2.50 -11.20
CA PHE A 29 -6.81 1.27 -11.44
C PHE A 29 -6.28 0.71 -10.13
N PHE A 30 -6.55 -0.58 -9.87
CA PHE A 30 -6.09 -1.29 -8.67
C PHE A 30 -5.01 -2.32 -9.04
N CYS A 31 -3.79 -2.11 -8.55
CA CYS A 31 -2.67 -3.03 -8.76
C CYS A 31 -2.30 -3.75 -7.46
N GLN A 32 -2.43 -5.06 -7.47
CA GLN A 32 -1.83 -5.92 -6.45
C GLN A 32 -0.43 -6.34 -6.91
N ALA A 33 0.60 -6.02 -6.13
CA ALA A 33 1.95 -6.55 -6.37
C ALA A 33 2.66 -6.81 -5.04
N THR A 34 3.32 -7.97 -4.94
CA THR A 34 3.98 -8.40 -3.71
C THR A 34 4.96 -7.36 -3.18
N PRO A 35 5.18 -7.24 -1.86
CA PRO A 35 6.21 -6.36 -1.29
C PRO A 35 7.58 -6.59 -1.94
N GLY A 36 8.34 -5.52 -2.15
CA GLY A 36 9.66 -5.59 -2.81
C GLY A 36 9.64 -5.74 -4.34
N ALA A 37 8.48 -5.93 -4.97
CA ALA A 37 8.37 -6.09 -6.42
C ALA A 37 8.74 -4.82 -7.22
N GLY A 38 8.71 -3.63 -6.59
CA GLY A 38 9.03 -2.36 -7.23
C GLY A 38 7.80 -1.58 -7.69
N LYS A 39 6.72 -1.60 -6.90
CA LYS A 39 5.48 -0.83 -7.12
C LYS A 39 5.74 0.66 -7.36
N SER A 40 6.66 1.26 -6.59
CA SER A 40 6.99 2.69 -6.70
C SER A 40 7.58 3.08 -8.06
N ILE A 41 8.44 2.21 -8.65
CA ILE A 41 9.02 2.45 -9.98
C ILE A 41 7.92 2.33 -11.05
N MET A 42 7.07 1.31 -10.94
CA MET A 42 5.94 1.13 -11.85
C MET A 42 5.01 2.34 -11.83
N SER A 43 4.61 2.81 -10.63
CA SER A 43 3.71 3.96 -10.47
C SER A 43 4.32 5.27 -10.96
N ALA A 44 5.62 5.50 -10.71
CA ALA A 44 6.33 6.68 -11.21
C ALA A 44 6.46 6.66 -12.74
N THR A 45 6.65 5.48 -13.35
CA THR A 45 6.70 5.32 -14.81
C THR A 45 5.33 5.57 -15.44
N LEU A 46 4.26 5.04 -14.84
CA LEU A 46 2.90 5.33 -15.28
C LEU A 46 2.61 6.83 -15.22
N ALA A 47 2.93 7.47 -14.10
CA ALA A 47 2.75 8.90 -13.91
C ALA A 47 3.52 9.72 -14.97
N LYS A 48 4.80 9.37 -15.23
CA LYS A 48 5.58 9.99 -16.29
C LYS A 48 4.92 9.83 -17.65
N THR A 49 4.45 8.64 -17.97
CA THR A 49 3.78 8.38 -19.26
C THR A 49 2.50 9.20 -19.42
N LEU A 50 1.71 9.34 -18.35
CA LEU A 50 0.50 10.18 -18.37
C LEU A 50 0.83 11.66 -18.53
N LEU A 51 1.91 12.16 -17.91
CA LEU A 51 2.42 13.53 -18.11
C LEU A 51 2.88 13.74 -19.54
N ASP A 52 3.72 12.83 -20.07
CA ASP A 52 4.25 12.91 -21.44
C ASP A 52 3.15 12.91 -22.52
N LYS A 53 2.03 12.20 -22.23
CA LYS A 53 0.82 12.19 -23.07
C LYS A 53 -0.10 13.40 -22.84
N GLY A 54 0.20 14.27 -21.90
CA GLY A 54 -0.65 15.39 -21.53
C GLY A 54 -2.00 14.97 -20.95
N MET A 55 -2.11 13.79 -20.31
CA MET A 55 -3.33 13.31 -19.67
C MET A 55 -3.49 13.82 -18.24
N ILE A 56 -2.40 14.19 -17.58
CA ILE A 56 -2.36 14.78 -16.23
C ILE A 56 -1.44 15.99 -16.18
N ASP A 57 -1.63 16.83 -15.16
CA ASP A 57 -0.82 18.02 -14.90
C ASP A 57 -0.07 17.91 -13.57
N LEU A 58 -0.67 17.25 -12.58
CA LEU A 58 -0.13 17.11 -11.23
C LEU A 58 -0.27 15.68 -10.70
N ILE A 59 0.60 15.34 -9.73
CA ILE A 59 0.61 14.04 -9.09
C ILE A 59 0.62 14.22 -7.57
N LEU A 60 -0.24 13.50 -6.86
CA LEU A 60 -0.17 13.32 -5.41
C LEU A 60 0.03 11.85 -5.07
N CYS A 61 0.96 11.56 -4.16
CA CYS A 61 1.15 10.22 -3.61
C CYS A 61 0.82 10.24 -2.11
N PHE A 62 0.06 9.24 -1.66
CA PHE A 62 -0.22 9.02 -0.25
C PHE A 62 0.30 7.65 0.20
N SER A 63 0.96 7.64 1.36
CA SER A 63 1.65 6.48 1.91
C SER A 63 1.39 6.32 3.42
N PRO A 64 1.54 5.12 4.00
CA PRO A 64 1.21 4.90 5.42
C PRO A 64 2.21 5.52 6.40
N SER A 65 3.44 5.80 5.98
CA SER A 65 4.49 6.36 6.85
C SER A 65 5.37 7.38 6.13
N VAL A 66 6.07 8.22 6.91
CA VAL A 66 6.99 9.23 6.39
C VAL A 66 8.13 8.59 5.58
N SER A 67 8.71 7.50 6.08
CA SER A 67 9.80 6.79 5.38
C SER A 67 9.37 6.28 4.00
N VAL A 68 8.15 5.74 3.89
CA VAL A 68 7.61 5.29 2.60
C VAL A 68 7.31 6.48 1.70
N ALA A 69 6.75 7.57 2.23
CA ALA A 69 6.50 8.80 1.48
C ALA A 69 7.79 9.41 0.93
N ASP A 70 8.88 9.41 1.71
CA ASP A 70 10.19 9.89 1.25
C ASP A 70 10.79 9.00 0.16
N GLY A 71 10.63 7.68 0.26
CA GLY A 71 11.01 6.73 -0.79
C GLY A 71 10.24 6.95 -2.09
N MET A 72 8.93 7.19 -1.99
CA MET A 72 8.08 7.54 -3.15
C MET A 72 8.54 8.87 -3.76
N ARG A 73 8.78 9.91 -2.95
CA ARG A 73 9.30 11.21 -3.41
C ARG A 73 10.58 11.05 -4.21
N ALA A 74 11.55 10.33 -3.69
CA ALA A 74 12.83 10.10 -4.35
C ALA A 74 12.66 9.35 -5.68
N THR A 75 11.82 8.30 -5.70
CA THR A 75 11.56 7.50 -6.89
C THR A 75 10.86 8.32 -7.98
N PHE A 76 9.83 9.09 -7.63
CA PHE A 76 9.11 9.94 -8.58
C PHE A 76 10.00 11.05 -9.13
N SER A 77 10.72 11.75 -8.25
CA SER A 77 11.65 12.80 -8.68
C SER A 77 12.70 12.27 -9.65
N THR A 78 13.29 11.10 -9.37
CA THR A 78 14.30 10.49 -10.24
C THR A 78 13.71 10.02 -11.58
N THR A 79 12.55 9.34 -11.55
CA THR A 79 11.94 8.74 -12.74
C THR A 79 11.40 9.80 -13.70
N ILE A 80 10.80 10.86 -13.15
CA ILE A 80 10.20 11.94 -13.95
C ILE A 80 11.25 12.99 -14.31
N ASN A 81 12.37 13.02 -13.61
CA ASN A 81 13.45 14.03 -13.72
C ASN A 81 12.93 15.46 -13.44
N CYS A 82 12.11 15.59 -12.39
CA CYS A 82 11.53 16.85 -11.94
C CYS A 82 11.38 16.84 -10.41
N PRO A 83 11.47 17.99 -9.71
CA PRO A 83 11.19 18.05 -8.29
C PRO A 83 9.81 17.48 -7.94
N PHE A 84 9.72 16.72 -6.83
CA PHE A 84 8.51 16.09 -6.34
C PHE A 84 8.30 16.37 -4.84
N ASN A 85 8.33 17.65 -4.47
CA ASN A 85 8.36 18.12 -3.08
C ASN A 85 7.26 19.13 -2.72
N GLY A 86 6.34 19.40 -3.65
CA GLY A 86 5.25 20.35 -3.45
C GLY A 86 5.64 21.83 -3.46
N CYS A 87 6.91 22.16 -3.76
CA CYS A 87 7.36 23.54 -3.90
C CYS A 87 7.09 24.07 -5.30
N LEU A 88 7.32 25.37 -5.49
CA LEU A 88 7.17 26.01 -6.79
C LEU A 88 8.05 25.32 -7.85
N GLY A 89 7.47 24.98 -8.99
CA GLY A 89 8.12 24.24 -10.07
C GLY A 89 8.11 22.71 -9.89
N SER A 90 7.52 22.19 -8.82
CA SER A 90 7.28 20.76 -8.62
C SER A 90 6.02 20.31 -9.35
N ILE A 91 6.05 19.10 -9.92
CA ILE A 91 4.89 18.48 -10.57
C ILE A 91 4.03 17.65 -9.62
N GLY A 92 4.37 17.63 -8.35
CA GLY A 92 3.61 16.87 -7.36
C GLY A 92 4.28 16.77 -6.00
N GLN A 93 3.67 15.96 -5.15
CA GLN A 93 4.12 15.76 -3.78
C GLN A 93 3.79 14.35 -3.29
N SER A 94 4.68 13.81 -2.45
CA SER A 94 4.41 12.59 -1.68
C SER A 94 4.16 12.94 -0.22
N LEU A 95 3.06 12.45 0.32
CA LEU A 95 2.50 12.75 1.61
C LEU A 95 2.15 11.46 2.36
N THR A 96 1.92 11.56 3.66
CA THR A 96 1.32 10.45 4.43
C THR A 96 -0.21 10.54 4.44
N TYR A 97 -0.90 9.43 4.69
CA TYR A 97 -2.36 9.44 4.88
C TYR A 97 -2.80 10.39 6.01
N GLN A 98 -2.00 10.49 7.09
CA GLN A 98 -2.26 11.41 8.18
C GLN A 98 -2.25 12.88 7.75
N SER A 99 -1.48 13.21 6.71
CA SER A 99 -1.35 14.59 6.22
C SER A 99 -2.63 15.10 5.56
N ILE A 100 -3.49 14.21 5.04
CA ILE A 100 -4.71 14.59 4.30
C ILE A 100 -5.60 15.53 5.13
N GLN A 101 -5.76 15.24 6.42
CA GLN A 101 -6.60 16.04 7.32
C GLN A 101 -6.07 17.45 7.59
N TYR A 102 -4.79 17.70 7.33
CA TYR A 102 -4.14 19.00 7.52
C TYR A 102 -4.05 19.82 6.24
N LEU A 103 -4.42 19.25 5.10
CA LEU A 103 -4.51 19.96 3.84
C LEU A 103 -5.77 20.82 3.85
N GLY A 104 -5.59 22.15 3.93
CA GLY A 104 -6.70 23.10 4.01
C GLY A 104 -7.52 23.19 2.72
N ASP A 105 -8.73 23.77 2.80
CA ASP A 105 -9.61 23.90 1.64
C ASP A 105 -8.99 24.69 0.48
N HIS A 106 -8.07 25.61 0.77
CA HIS A 106 -7.36 26.36 -0.28
C HIS A 106 -6.48 25.41 -1.14
N PHE A 107 -5.80 24.45 -0.52
CA PHE A 107 -5.03 23.42 -1.24
C PHE A 107 -5.93 22.64 -2.20
N TRP A 108 -7.06 22.11 -1.69
CA TRP A 108 -8.00 21.31 -2.49
C TRP A 108 -8.57 22.12 -3.65
N ARG A 109 -9.08 23.33 -3.41
CA ARG A 109 -9.57 24.23 -4.47
C ARG A 109 -8.51 24.60 -5.52
N THR A 110 -7.24 24.56 -5.14
CA THR A 110 -6.16 24.86 -6.09
C THR A 110 -5.91 23.66 -7.00
N ILE A 111 -5.82 22.45 -6.43
CA ILE A 111 -5.52 21.25 -7.23
C ILE A 111 -6.68 20.76 -8.09
N GLU A 112 -7.94 21.06 -7.71
CA GLU A 112 -9.14 20.77 -8.52
C GLU A 112 -9.11 21.39 -9.92
N LYS A 113 -8.29 22.43 -10.13
CA LYS A 113 -8.12 23.09 -11.43
C LYS A 113 -7.22 22.34 -12.40
N TYR A 114 -6.56 21.30 -11.94
CA TYR A 114 -5.59 20.53 -12.69
C TYR A 114 -6.06 19.09 -12.89
N ARG A 115 -5.60 18.46 -13.98
CA ARG A 115 -5.80 17.03 -14.18
C ARG A 115 -4.86 16.27 -13.23
N LEU A 116 -5.44 15.65 -12.23
CA LEU A 116 -4.72 15.09 -11.09
C LEU A 116 -4.64 13.56 -11.17
N LEU A 117 -3.44 13.00 -11.07
CA LEU A 117 -3.24 11.60 -10.69
C LEU A 117 -3.02 11.50 -9.19
N VAL A 118 -3.81 10.66 -8.51
CA VAL A 118 -3.56 10.31 -7.11
C VAL A 118 -3.12 8.85 -7.00
N VAL A 119 -1.95 8.64 -6.39
CA VAL A 119 -1.38 7.32 -6.13
C VAL A 119 -1.51 7.00 -4.64
N PHE A 120 -2.11 5.87 -4.34
CA PHE A 120 -2.27 5.36 -2.98
C PHE A 120 -1.37 4.14 -2.78
N ASP A 121 -0.31 4.29 -1.99
CA ASP A 121 0.56 3.15 -1.64
C ASP A 121 0.05 2.45 -0.38
N GLU A 122 -0.02 1.12 -0.44
CA GLU A 122 -0.59 0.26 0.60
C GLU A 122 -2.01 0.71 1.02
N ILE A 123 -2.89 0.88 0.02
CA ILE A 123 -4.27 1.40 0.17
C ILE A 123 -5.11 0.60 1.18
N HIS A 124 -4.74 -0.66 1.48
CA HIS A 124 -5.44 -1.49 2.45
C HIS A 124 -5.45 -0.92 3.87
N HIS A 125 -4.60 0.08 4.17
CA HIS A 125 -4.69 0.85 5.42
C HIS A 125 -5.92 1.77 5.47
N CYS A 126 -6.55 2.06 4.34
CA CYS A 126 -7.73 2.92 4.23
C CYS A 126 -8.97 2.07 4.02
N SER A 127 -9.91 2.11 4.97
CA SER A 127 -11.14 1.34 4.89
C SER A 127 -12.37 2.20 4.70
N GLY A 128 -13.38 1.63 4.07
CA GLY A 128 -14.73 2.14 3.95
C GLY A 128 -15.17 2.33 2.51
N ASP A 129 -16.42 1.99 2.27
CA ASP A 129 -17.18 2.24 1.05
C ASP A 129 -18.06 3.49 1.18
N GLU A 130 -18.42 3.83 2.43
CA GLU A 130 -19.21 5.01 2.79
C GLU A 130 -18.54 5.77 3.94
N PRO A 131 -18.76 7.11 4.05
CA PRO A 131 -18.13 7.94 5.08
C PRO A 131 -18.38 7.46 6.51
N ASP A 132 -19.55 6.90 6.79
CA ASP A 132 -19.92 6.45 8.14
C ASP A 132 -19.28 5.11 8.54
N ARG A 133 -18.84 4.33 7.55
CA ARG A 133 -18.17 3.03 7.74
C ARG A 133 -16.67 3.10 7.49
N ALA A 134 -16.16 4.26 7.11
CA ALA A 134 -14.76 4.45 6.77
C ALA A 134 -13.92 4.78 8.01
N ASN A 135 -12.68 4.30 8.04
CA ASN A 135 -11.71 4.84 8.98
C ASN A 135 -11.36 6.30 8.61
N ILE A 136 -10.64 7.00 9.49
CA ILE A 136 -10.34 8.43 9.30
C ILE A 136 -9.72 8.70 7.92
N TRP A 137 -8.79 7.86 7.47
CA TRP A 137 -8.12 8.03 6.17
C TRP A 137 -9.04 7.72 4.99
N GLY A 138 -9.80 6.62 5.05
CA GLY A 138 -10.78 6.28 4.03
C GLY A 138 -11.83 7.39 3.86
N ARG A 139 -12.33 7.93 4.96
CA ARG A 139 -13.28 9.04 4.96
C ARG A 139 -12.73 10.29 4.25
N GLN A 140 -11.46 10.63 4.51
CA GLN A 140 -10.82 11.76 3.84
C GLN A 140 -10.64 11.52 2.33
N ILE A 141 -10.30 10.28 1.92
CA ILE A 141 -10.19 9.91 0.51
C ILE A 141 -11.54 10.06 -0.19
N LEU A 142 -12.61 9.51 0.40
CA LEU A 142 -13.96 9.62 -0.14
C LEU A 142 -14.43 11.09 -0.26
N ALA A 143 -14.16 11.89 0.76
CA ALA A 143 -14.65 13.28 0.82
C ALA A 143 -13.84 14.26 -0.04
N ARG A 144 -12.53 14.05 -0.21
CA ARG A 144 -11.62 15.06 -0.77
C ARG A 144 -10.99 14.65 -2.11
N ILE A 145 -10.94 13.37 -2.43
CA ILE A 145 -10.21 12.86 -3.59
C ILE A 145 -11.14 12.17 -4.58
N GLN A 146 -12.08 11.39 -4.09
CA GLN A 146 -13.07 10.74 -4.94
C GLN A 146 -13.91 11.82 -5.68
N GLY A 147 -13.92 11.75 -7.00
CA GLY A 147 -14.60 12.72 -7.85
C GLY A 147 -13.79 13.99 -8.18
N VAL A 148 -12.65 14.24 -7.52
CA VAL A 148 -11.73 15.35 -7.81
C VAL A 148 -10.55 14.86 -8.66
N ALA A 149 -9.98 13.71 -8.33
CA ALA A 149 -8.88 13.14 -9.09
C ALA A 149 -9.32 12.74 -10.50
N THR A 150 -8.55 13.15 -11.53
CA THR A 150 -8.76 12.70 -12.90
C THR A 150 -8.50 11.19 -13.00
N TYR A 151 -7.41 10.74 -12.38
CA TYR A 151 -7.09 9.32 -12.27
C TYR A 151 -6.63 8.96 -10.87
N THR A 152 -6.93 7.73 -10.46
CA THR A 152 -6.49 7.15 -9.19
C THR A 152 -5.80 5.81 -9.44
N LEU A 153 -4.65 5.60 -8.80
CA LEU A 153 -3.89 4.37 -8.82
C LEU A 153 -3.78 3.83 -7.39
N ALA A 154 -4.41 2.71 -7.12
CA ALA A 154 -4.34 2.02 -5.84
C ALA A 154 -3.31 0.87 -5.90
N LEU A 155 -2.39 0.85 -4.94
CA LEU A 155 -1.33 -0.16 -4.83
C LEU A 155 -1.47 -0.90 -3.50
N SER A 156 -1.36 -2.23 -3.53
CA SER A 156 -1.27 -3.03 -2.32
C SER A 156 -0.48 -4.31 -2.57
N GLY A 157 0.31 -4.72 -1.59
CA GLY A 157 0.93 -6.05 -1.56
C GLY A 157 0.03 -7.10 -0.93
N THR A 158 -0.82 -6.68 -0.01
CA THR A 158 -1.71 -7.50 0.81
C THR A 158 -3.11 -6.89 0.82
N PRO A 159 -3.90 -7.07 -0.27
CA PRO A 159 -5.17 -6.39 -0.45
C PRO A 159 -6.31 -7.03 0.39
N TRP A 160 -6.07 -7.21 1.66
CA TRP A 160 -7.05 -7.68 2.65
C TRP A 160 -6.85 -6.99 3.98
N ARG A 161 -7.90 -6.97 4.78
CA ARG A 161 -7.93 -6.36 6.10
C ARG A 161 -8.39 -7.39 7.14
N SER A 162 -7.80 -7.33 8.33
CA SER A 162 -8.19 -8.19 9.46
C SER A 162 -9.57 -7.86 10.02
N ASP A 163 -10.01 -6.60 9.90
CA ASP A 163 -11.31 -6.12 10.36
C ASP A 163 -12.46 -6.39 9.37
N LYS A 164 -12.17 -6.98 8.21
CA LYS A 164 -13.12 -7.30 7.13
C LYS A 164 -13.87 -6.11 6.52
N PHE A 165 -13.50 -4.87 6.87
CA PHE A 165 -14.05 -3.70 6.20
C PHE A 165 -13.51 -3.60 4.77
N PRO A 166 -14.33 -3.12 3.80
CA PRO A 166 -13.88 -2.93 2.44
C PRO A 166 -12.74 -1.90 2.38
N ILE A 167 -11.83 -2.10 1.43
CA ILE A 167 -10.77 -1.13 1.13
C ILE A 167 -11.39 0.00 0.31
N VAL A 168 -11.06 1.24 0.64
CA VAL A 168 -11.58 2.43 -0.06
C VAL A 168 -11.20 2.37 -1.55
N LEU A 169 -12.10 2.79 -2.42
CA LEU A 169 -11.97 2.75 -3.89
C LEU A 169 -11.80 1.34 -4.48
N ALA A 170 -11.96 0.28 -3.71
CA ALA A 170 -11.86 -1.08 -4.22
C ALA A 170 -13.22 -1.60 -4.69
N GLU A 171 -13.20 -2.40 -5.74
CA GLU A 171 -14.35 -3.14 -6.24
C GLU A 171 -14.30 -4.58 -5.74
N TYR A 172 -15.46 -5.18 -5.50
CA TYR A 172 -15.58 -6.55 -5.03
C TYR A 172 -16.52 -7.34 -5.94
N SER A 173 -16.17 -8.60 -6.20
CA SER A 173 -17.02 -9.49 -7.00
C SER A 173 -18.28 -9.90 -6.23
N ASP A 174 -19.39 -10.03 -6.92
CA ASP A 174 -20.65 -10.54 -6.39
C ASP A 174 -20.91 -11.94 -6.98
N PRO A 175 -21.26 -12.97 -6.18
CA PRO A 175 -21.54 -12.95 -4.74
C PRO A 175 -20.33 -13.23 -3.83
N GLU A 176 -19.12 -13.50 -4.37
CA GLU A 176 -17.98 -14.03 -3.59
C GLU A 176 -17.33 -13.00 -2.69
N GLY A 177 -17.59 -11.70 -2.87
CA GLY A 177 -16.99 -10.62 -2.10
C GLY A 177 -15.45 -10.55 -2.22
N LYS A 178 -14.89 -11.06 -3.32
CA LYS A 178 -13.45 -11.02 -3.57
C LYS A 178 -13.06 -9.70 -4.20
N LEU A 179 -11.97 -9.14 -3.73
CA LEU A 179 -11.44 -7.90 -4.30
C LEU A 179 -11.05 -8.11 -5.77
N VAL A 180 -11.55 -7.20 -6.62
CA VAL A 180 -11.24 -7.17 -8.05
C VAL A 180 -9.99 -6.31 -8.25
N CYS A 181 -8.92 -6.94 -8.73
CA CYS A 181 -7.68 -6.22 -9.09
C CYS A 181 -7.58 -6.14 -10.61
N ASP A 182 -7.22 -4.97 -11.12
CA ASP A 182 -6.96 -4.78 -12.54
C ASP A 182 -5.67 -5.46 -13.00
N TYR A 183 -4.67 -5.51 -12.10
CA TYR A 183 -3.41 -6.21 -12.34
C TYR A 183 -2.96 -6.92 -11.07
N GLN A 184 -2.46 -8.16 -11.23
CA GLN A 184 -1.97 -8.98 -10.13
C GLN A 184 -0.57 -9.52 -10.42
N TYR A 185 0.36 -9.23 -9.51
CA TYR A 185 1.71 -9.80 -9.51
C TYR A 185 2.01 -10.43 -8.15
N GLY A 186 1.65 -11.70 -8.02
CA GLY A 186 1.72 -12.45 -6.75
C GLY A 186 3.13 -12.90 -6.39
N LEU A 187 3.29 -13.34 -5.14
CA LEU A 187 4.58 -13.81 -4.60
C LEU A 187 5.15 -15.00 -5.40
N ALA A 188 4.32 -15.95 -5.81
CA ALA A 188 4.75 -17.11 -6.59
C ALA A 188 5.43 -16.69 -7.91
N GLN A 189 4.80 -15.77 -8.64
CA GLN A 189 5.35 -15.23 -9.88
C GLN A 189 6.65 -14.43 -9.62
N ALA A 190 6.65 -13.60 -8.57
CA ALA A 190 7.83 -12.81 -8.21
C ALA A 190 9.04 -13.68 -7.82
N ILE A 191 8.81 -14.85 -7.22
CA ILE A 191 9.86 -15.84 -6.94
C ILE A 191 10.34 -16.46 -8.24
N THR A 192 9.45 -16.85 -9.14
CA THR A 192 9.78 -17.42 -10.46
C THR A 192 10.60 -16.46 -11.30
N ASP A 193 10.25 -15.18 -11.27
CA ASP A 193 10.95 -14.10 -11.99
C ASP A 193 12.25 -13.63 -11.28
N ASN A 194 12.63 -14.25 -10.16
CA ASN A 194 13.76 -13.87 -9.32
C ASN A 194 13.72 -12.42 -8.81
N VAL A 195 12.52 -11.86 -8.66
CA VAL A 195 12.28 -10.51 -8.11
C VAL A 195 12.26 -10.52 -6.59
N CYS A 196 11.70 -11.59 -5.99
CA CYS A 196 11.66 -11.80 -4.56
C CYS A 196 12.38 -13.11 -4.17
N ARG A 197 12.99 -13.09 -2.99
CA ARG A 197 13.59 -14.31 -2.42
C ARG A 197 12.49 -15.29 -2.05
N LYS A 198 12.75 -16.59 -2.24
CA LYS A 198 11.88 -17.65 -1.73
C LYS A 198 11.89 -17.59 -0.20
N PRO A 199 10.72 -17.40 0.47
CA PRO A 199 10.68 -17.41 1.92
C PRO A 199 11.03 -18.79 2.45
N LYS A 200 11.87 -18.85 3.48
CA LYS A 200 12.14 -20.05 4.25
C LYS A 200 11.33 -19.98 5.53
N LEU A 201 10.32 -20.81 5.66
CA LEU A 201 9.52 -20.92 6.89
C LEU A 201 10.18 -21.96 7.79
N VAL A 202 10.55 -21.54 8.98
CA VAL A 202 11.00 -22.43 10.04
C VAL A 202 9.95 -22.34 11.14
N LEU A 203 9.29 -23.46 11.41
CA LEU A 203 8.36 -23.56 12.52
C LEU A 203 9.17 -24.01 13.74
N VAL A 204 9.22 -23.16 14.75
CA VAL A 204 9.82 -23.48 16.05
C VAL A 204 8.65 -23.55 17.03
N ASP A 205 8.44 -24.72 17.59
CA ASP A 205 7.50 -24.92 18.69
C ASP A 205 8.29 -25.24 19.97
N ASN A 206 7.95 -24.59 21.06
CA ASN A 206 8.59 -24.78 22.34
C ASN A 206 7.83 -25.85 23.11
N GLU A 207 8.51 -26.94 23.48
CA GLU A 207 7.93 -28.05 24.25
C GLU A 207 7.57 -27.68 25.69
N HIS A 208 8.13 -26.58 26.21
CA HIS A 208 7.87 -26.11 27.58
C HIS A 208 7.82 -24.59 27.66
N LEU A 209 6.63 -24.04 27.72
CA LEU A 209 6.39 -22.60 27.96
C LEU A 209 5.85 -22.44 29.38
N THR A 210 6.47 -21.58 30.17
CA THR A 210 6.03 -21.28 31.55
C THR A 210 5.67 -19.83 31.70
N ILE A 211 4.46 -19.54 32.15
CA ILE A 211 4.04 -18.18 32.54
C ILE A 211 4.02 -18.12 34.07
N SER A 212 4.58 -17.01 34.58
CA SER A 212 4.48 -16.66 35.99
C SER A 212 3.48 -15.52 36.16
N GLU A 213 2.32 -15.79 36.75
CA GLU A 213 1.34 -14.77 37.15
C GLU A 213 1.27 -14.72 38.68
N GLY A 214 1.78 -13.63 39.26
CA GLY A 214 1.83 -13.50 40.73
C GLY A 214 2.67 -14.59 41.39
N SER A 215 2.05 -15.39 42.30
CA SER A 215 2.72 -16.52 42.97
C SER A 215 2.55 -17.86 42.24
N GLY A 216 1.85 -17.90 41.10
CA GLY A 216 1.55 -19.12 40.36
C GLY A 216 2.42 -19.27 39.10
N ARG A 217 2.86 -20.51 38.82
CA ARG A 217 3.50 -20.91 37.57
C ARG A 217 2.61 -21.89 36.84
N LYS A 218 2.34 -21.63 35.54
CA LYS A 218 1.63 -22.55 34.65
C LYS A 218 2.53 -22.90 33.49
N SER A 219 2.64 -24.20 33.19
CA SER A 219 3.41 -24.69 32.05
C SER A 219 2.49 -25.16 30.94
N PHE A 220 2.87 -24.89 29.69
CA PHE A 220 2.13 -25.23 28.48
C PHE A 220 3.06 -25.99 27.53
N ALA A 221 2.51 -26.96 26.80
CA ALA A 221 3.28 -27.79 25.87
C ALA A 221 3.50 -27.10 24.50
N SER A 222 2.83 -26.00 24.23
CA SER A 222 3.01 -25.23 22.98
C SER A 222 2.50 -23.80 23.15
N ILE A 223 2.95 -22.90 22.23
CA ILE A 223 2.43 -21.51 22.12
C ILE A 223 0.92 -21.53 21.86
N LEU A 224 0.44 -22.46 21.06
CA LEU A 224 -0.97 -22.60 20.72
C LEU A 224 -1.83 -22.96 21.94
N GLU A 225 -1.33 -23.82 22.81
CA GLU A 225 -2.00 -24.19 24.07
C GLU A 225 -2.01 -23.00 25.04
N LEU A 226 -0.89 -22.29 25.15
CA LEU A 226 -0.76 -21.07 25.94
C LEU A 226 -1.79 -20.02 25.54
N LEU A 227 -1.92 -19.72 24.24
CA LEU A 227 -2.86 -18.71 23.72
C LEU A 227 -4.33 -19.14 23.91
N LYS A 228 -4.64 -20.44 23.92
CA LYS A 228 -5.99 -20.96 24.16
C LYS A 228 -6.40 -20.96 25.63
N GLN A 229 -5.47 -21.20 26.53
CA GLN A 229 -5.75 -21.43 27.95
C GLN A 229 -5.40 -20.24 28.85
N SER A 230 -4.65 -19.24 28.34
CA SER A 230 -4.28 -18.05 29.08
C SER A 230 -4.92 -16.78 28.47
N LYS A 231 -4.90 -15.68 29.23
CA LYS A 231 -5.28 -14.36 28.75
C LYS A 231 -4.16 -13.68 27.95
N THR A 232 -3.04 -14.35 27.74
CA THR A 232 -1.85 -13.83 27.05
C THR A 232 -2.14 -13.72 25.56
N SER A 233 -1.88 -12.56 24.98
CA SER A 233 -2.00 -12.35 23.53
C SER A 233 -0.72 -12.82 22.81
N TYR A 234 -0.84 -13.05 21.51
CA TYR A 234 0.32 -13.34 20.65
C TYR A 234 1.36 -12.19 20.68
N GLN A 235 0.89 -10.96 20.82
CA GLN A 235 1.77 -9.78 20.98
C GLN A 235 2.57 -9.84 22.29
N ASP A 236 1.97 -10.28 23.39
CA ASP A 236 2.67 -10.42 24.67
C ASP A 236 3.81 -11.46 24.58
N VAL A 237 3.59 -12.54 23.81
CA VAL A 237 4.64 -13.56 23.57
C VAL A 237 5.78 -12.98 22.74
N ILE A 238 5.49 -12.22 21.68
CA ILE A 238 6.51 -11.60 20.82
C ILE A 238 7.32 -10.52 21.58
N HIS A 239 6.69 -9.76 22.45
CA HIS A 239 7.35 -8.72 23.24
C HIS A 239 8.13 -9.27 24.44
N ASN A 240 8.03 -10.56 24.73
CA ASN A 240 8.82 -11.16 25.80
C ASN A 240 10.23 -11.49 25.29
N VAL A 241 11.24 -10.82 25.86
CA VAL A 241 12.65 -10.93 25.43
C VAL A 241 13.14 -12.39 25.47
N GLN A 242 12.74 -13.16 26.50
CA GLN A 242 13.16 -14.57 26.64
C GLN A 242 12.52 -15.46 25.57
N ALA A 243 11.27 -15.21 25.18
CA ALA A 243 10.63 -15.95 24.09
C ALA A 243 11.29 -15.64 22.74
N MET A 244 11.78 -14.43 22.52
CA MET A 244 12.46 -14.02 21.29
C MET A 244 13.88 -14.61 21.16
N GLU A 245 14.59 -14.83 22.26
CA GLU A 245 15.93 -15.47 22.24
C GLU A 245 15.91 -16.90 21.70
N TYR A 246 14.77 -17.59 21.77
CA TYR A 246 14.59 -18.93 21.21
C TYR A 246 14.08 -18.95 19.76
N ILE A 247 13.63 -17.82 19.24
CA ILE A 247 13.07 -17.70 17.87
C ILE A 247 14.11 -17.16 16.87
N LEU A 248 15.16 -16.51 17.33
CA LEU A 248 16.26 -15.98 16.57
C LEU A 248 17.41 -16.99 16.45
#